data_d80167ad41df3bfe13bd08bdb0356234
#
_entry.id   d80167ad41df3bfe13bd08bdb0356234
#
_cell.length_a   1.000
_cell.length_b   1.000
_cell.length_c   1.000
_cell.angle_alpha   90.00
_cell.angle_beta   90.00
_cell.angle_gamma   90.00
#
_symmetry.space_group_name_H-M   'P 1'
#
loop_
_entity.id
_entity.type
_entity.pdbx_description
1 polymer ?
#
loop_
_entity_poly.entity_id
_entity_poly.type
_entity_poly.pdbx_seq_one_letter_code
_entity_poly.pdbx_strand_id
1 'polypeptide(L)'
;HRGGGSRRKYRIIDFKRYKDGIPATVIGIEYDPNRTANIALICYEDGTKSYILAPEGLTDGMKVMNGAEAEVRVGNCLPLSEIPVGTQVHNIELYPGKGGQLVRSAGNSAQLMAKEGKYATLRLPSGEMRMVPLVCRATVGVVGNVDHSLVKIGKAGRKRHMGCLLYTSPSP
;
A
#
# COMPACT_ATOMS: atom_id res chain seq x y z
N HIS A 1 -5.37 14.33 -17.22
CA HIS A 1 -5.19 15.06 -17.82
C HIS A 1 -4.60 14.91 -19.05
N ARG A 2 -4.85 15.57 -19.85
CA ARG A 2 -4.55 15.35 -21.10
C ARG A 2 -3.21 15.71 -21.43
N GLY A 3 -2.72 16.68 -20.87
CA GLY A 3 -1.49 17.26 -21.29
C GLY A 3 -0.32 16.37 -21.22
N GLY A 4 -0.29 15.44 -20.39
CA GLY A 4 0.91 14.72 -20.27
C GLY A 4 0.88 13.37 -20.84
N GLY A 5 -0.04 13.16 -21.59
CA GLY A 5 -0.37 11.91 -21.66
C GLY A 5 0.24 10.85 -22.36
N SER A 6 0.73 11.11 -23.48
CA SER A 6 1.02 9.99 -24.35
C SER A 6 2.06 9.03 -23.82
N ARG A 7 2.95 9.51 -22.99
CA ARG A 7 4.01 8.63 -22.52
C ARG A 7 3.83 8.14 -21.11
N ARG A 8 2.75 8.50 -20.47
CA ARG A 8 2.53 8.08 -19.10
C ARG A 8 2.20 6.60 -19.09
N LYS A 9 2.99 5.82 -18.40
CA LYS A 9 2.69 4.43 -18.24
C LYS A 9 1.75 4.22 -17.08
N TYR A 10 0.74 3.40 -17.31
CA TYR A 10 -0.14 3.02 -16.24
C TYR A 10 0.43 1.80 -15.52
N ARG A 11 0.59 1.90 -14.21
CA ARG A 11 1.08 0.80 -13.40
C ARG A 11 -0.08 0.17 -12.68
N ILE A 12 -0.16 -1.13 -12.81
CA ILE A 12 -1.25 -1.87 -12.17
C ILE A 12 -0.84 -2.17 -10.75
N ILE A 13 -1.63 -1.66 -9.80
CA ILE A 13 -1.35 -1.84 -8.38
C ILE A 13 -2.12 -3.06 -7.90
N ASP A 14 -1.45 -3.91 -7.14
CA ASP A 14 -2.10 -5.06 -6.54
C ASP A 14 -2.78 -4.62 -5.24
N PHE A 15 -4.03 -4.22 -5.36
CA PHE A 15 -4.79 -3.78 -4.19
C PHE A 15 -5.31 -4.95 -3.36
N LYS A 16 -5.31 -6.15 -3.92
CA LYS A 16 -5.86 -7.31 -3.19
C LYS A 16 -4.86 -7.96 -2.27
N ARG A 17 -3.62 -8.04 -2.70
CA ARG A 17 -2.57 -8.64 -1.89
C ARG A 17 -2.93 -10.05 -1.41
N TYR A 18 -3.38 -10.89 -2.34
CA TYR A 18 -3.86 -12.24 -1.99
C TYR A 18 -2.86 -13.35 -2.22
N LYS A 19 -1.61 -13.01 -2.54
CA LYS A 19 -0.58 -14.03 -2.70
C LYS A 19 -0.01 -14.34 -1.32
N ASP A 20 -0.70 -15.20 -0.60
CA ASP A 20 -0.44 -15.43 0.81
C ASP A 20 0.77 -16.30 1.07
N GLY A 21 1.44 -16.03 2.19
CA GLY A 21 2.48 -16.92 2.70
C GLY A 21 3.81 -16.87 1.99
N ILE A 22 3.94 -16.07 0.95
CA ILE A 22 5.18 -15.96 0.19
C ILE A 22 5.81 -14.61 0.46
N PRO A 23 6.98 -14.58 1.13
CA PRO A 23 7.63 -13.29 1.39
C PRO A 23 8.03 -12.60 0.09
N ALA A 24 7.98 -11.30 0.11
CA ALA A 24 8.42 -10.48 -1.00
C ALA A 24 9.43 -9.47 -0.51
N THR A 25 10.37 -9.10 -1.36
CA THR A 25 11.37 -8.09 -1.04
C THR A 25 11.03 -6.81 -1.78
N VAL A 26 11.11 -5.68 -1.09
CA VAL A 26 10.90 -4.38 -1.72
C VAL A 26 12.12 -4.08 -2.57
N ILE A 27 11.90 -3.96 -3.87
CA ILE A 27 12.97 -3.63 -4.80
C ILE A 27 13.23 -2.13 -4.81
N GLY A 28 12.18 -1.34 -4.76
CA GLY A 28 12.35 0.11 -4.75
C GLY A 28 11.03 0.83 -4.64
N ILE A 29 11.11 2.11 -4.31
CA ILE A 29 9.95 2.98 -4.21
C ILE A 29 9.94 3.86 -5.44
N GLU A 30 8.78 3.96 -6.10
CA GLU A 30 8.66 4.70 -7.35
C GLU A 30 7.57 5.76 -7.25
N TYR A 31 7.74 6.79 -8.05
CA TYR A 31 6.73 7.81 -8.22
C TYR A 31 5.70 7.33 -9.24
N ASP A 32 4.43 7.47 -8.92
CA ASP A 32 3.35 7.12 -9.86
C ASP A 32 2.57 8.40 -10.16
N PRO A 33 2.59 8.86 -11.41
CA PRO A 33 1.88 10.09 -11.75
C PRO A 33 0.37 9.98 -11.64
N ASN A 34 -0.16 8.78 -11.47
CA ASN A 34 -1.61 8.57 -11.43
C ASN A 34 -2.20 8.68 -10.04
N ARG A 35 -1.37 8.88 -9.02
CA ARG A 35 -1.88 8.94 -7.64
C ARG A 35 -0.97 9.80 -6.77
N THR A 36 -1.49 10.17 -5.60
CA THR A 36 -0.71 11.00 -4.68
C THR A 36 0.36 10.20 -3.94
N ALA A 37 0.10 8.94 -3.70
CA ALA A 37 1.03 8.09 -2.95
C ALA A 37 2.10 7.52 -3.87
N ASN A 38 3.28 7.29 -3.32
CA ASN A 38 4.29 6.52 -4.02
C ASN A 38 3.91 5.05 -4.01
N ILE A 39 4.52 4.30 -4.91
CA ILE A 39 4.29 2.86 -5.00
C ILE A 39 5.61 2.13 -4.80
N ALA A 40 5.52 0.89 -4.40
CA ALA A 40 6.68 0.04 -4.18
C ALA A 40 6.64 -1.13 -5.14
N LEU A 41 7.76 -1.39 -5.77
CA LEU A 41 7.91 -2.60 -6.57
C LEU A 41 8.42 -3.68 -5.66
N ILE A 42 7.69 -4.77 -5.56
CA ILE A 42 8.08 -5.90 -4.74
C ILE A 42 8.28 -7.13 -5.61
N CYS A 43 9.17 -8.01 -5.16
CA CYS A 43 9.44 -9.26 -5.84
C CYS A 43 9.26 -10.39 -4.85
N TYR A 44 8.29 -11.24 -5.12
CA TYR A 44 8.04 -12.42 -4.28
C TYR A 44 9.14 -13.44 -4.48
N GLU A 45 9.31 -14.33 -3.52
CA GLU A 45 10.36 -15.34 -3.59
C GLU A 45 10.21 -16.27 -4.78
N ASP A 46 9.00 -16.39 -5.31
CA ASP A 46 8.79 -17.22 -6.49
C ASP A 46 9.09 -16.48 -7.80
N GLY A 47 9.58 -15.25 -7.71
CA GLY A 47 9.95 -14.48 -8.89
C GLY A 47 8.88 -13.54 -9.41
N THR A 48 7.67 -13.63 -8.90
CA THR A 48 6.58 -12.74 -9.33
C THR A 48 6.81 -11.34 -8.80
N LYS A 49 6.60 -10.33 -9.63
CA LYS A 49 6.73 -8.94 -9.23
C LYS A 49 5.37 -8.27 -9.23
N SER A 50 5.17 -7.34 -8.32
CA SER A 50 3.93 -6.58 -8.19
C SER A 50 4.23 -5.19 -7.68
N TYR A 51 3.31 -4.27 -7.94
CA TYR A 51 3.35 -2.95 -7.32
C TYR A 51 2.34 -2.90 -6.19
N ILE A 52 2.72 -2.29 -5.08
CA ILE A 52 1.82 -2.04 -3.96
C ILE A 52 1.96 -0.57 -3.58
N LEU A 53 0.99 -0.06 -2.82
CA LEU A 53 1.14 1.27 -2.25
C LEU A 53 2.30 1.22 -1.25
N ALA A 54 3.10 2.28 -1.22
CA ALA A 54 4.27 2.33 -0.35
C ALA A 54 3.88 3.01 0.96
N PRO A 55 3.82 2.26 2.07
CA PRO A 55 3.57 2.90 3.35
C PRO A 55 4.80 3.65 3.84
N GLU A 56 4.56 4.58 4.74
CA GLU A 56 5.63 5.37 5.33
C GLU A 56 6.59 4.43 6.05
N GLY A 57 7.88 4.63 5.82
CA GLY A 57 8.90 3.80 6.44
C GLY A 57 9.31 2.57 5.65
N LEU A 58 8.61 2.28 4.56
CA LEU A 58 8.99 1.14 3.72
C LEU A 58 10.15 1.55 2.82
N THR A 59 11.21 0.78 2.85
CA THR A 59 12.40 1.07 2.04
C THR A 59 12.83 -0.19 1.31
N ASP A 60 13.70 -0.01 0.32
CA ASP A 60 14.20 -1.14 -0.45
C ASP A 60 14.93 -2.11 0.46
N GLY A 61 14.84 -3.37 0.12
CA GLY A 61 15.42 -4.44 0.91
C GLY A 61 14.53 -4.99 2.01
N MET A 62 13.49 -4.26 2.40
CA MET A 62 12.58 -4.74 3.43
C MET A 62 11.69 -5.84 2.89
N LYS A 63 11.20 -6.67 3.80
CA LYS A 63 10.32 -7.78 3.43
C LYS A 63 8.88 -7.46 3.76
N VAL A 64 7.97 -7.91 2.90
CA VAL A 64 6.53 -7.81 3.16
C VAL A 64 5.91 -9.16 2.86
N MET A 65 4.76 -9.41 3.47
CA MET A 65 4.06 -10.67 3.30
C MET A 65 2.57 -10.44 3.42
N ASN A 66 1.80 -11.29 2.78
CA ASN A 66 0.34 -11.25 2.85
C ASN A 66 -0.19 -12.46 3.58
N GLY A 67 -1.35 -12.32 4.20
CA GLY A 67 -2.06 -13.44 4.77
C GLY A 67 -2.16 -13.39 6.27
N ALA A 68 -2.96 -14.29 6.82
CA ALA A 68 -3.24 -14.29 8.26
C ALA A 68 -2.01 -14.60 9.10
N GLU A 69 -1.03 -15.26 8.51
CA GLU A 69 0.17 -15.64 9.25
C GLU A 69 1.28 -14.60 9.18
N ALA A 70 1.07 -13.52 8.45
CA ALA A 70 2.06 -12.48 8.37
C ALA A 70 2.18 -11.76 9.71
N GLU A 71 3.37 -11.26 10.00
CA GLU A 71 3.56 -10.48 11.21
C GLU A 71 2.91 -9.10 11.06
N VAL A 72 2.58 -8.50 12.20
CA VAL A 72 1.97 -7.17 12.19
C VAL A 72 3.11 -6.15 12.07
N ARG A 73 3.54 -5.91 10.83
CA ARG A 73 4.61 -4.97 10.53
C ARG A 73 4.23 -4.13 9.32
N VAL A 74 4.82 -2.95 9.25
CA VAL A 74 4.54 -2.01 8.16
C VAL A 74 4.73 -2.70 6.81
N GLY A 75 3.72 -2.58 5.97
CA GLY A 75 3.75 -3.15 4.63
C GLY A 75 3.08 -4.51 4.52
N ASN A 76 2.86 -5.19 5.63
CA ASN A 76 2.22 -6.50 5.58
C ASN A 76 0.71 -6.36 5.51
N CYS A 77 0.08 -7.26 4.78
CA CYS A 77 -1.37 -7.23 4.55
C CYS A 77 -2.00 -8.43 5.23
N LEU A 78 -2.92 -8.16 6.15
CA LEU A 78 -3.55 -9.20 6.95
C LEU A 78 -5.06 -8.98 7.00
N PRO A 79 -5.83 -10.04 7.29
CA PRO A 79 -7.23 -9.84 7.65
C PRO A 79 -7.30 -8.99 8.92
N LEU A 80 -8.32 -8.17 9.01
CA LEU A 80 -8.47 -7.30 10.19
C LEU A 80 -8.56 -8.10 11.47
N SER A 81 -9.07 -9.33 11.40
CA SER A 81 -9.15 -10.18 12.57
C SER A 81 -7.79 -10.48 13.19
N GLU A 82 -6.72 -10.39 12.40
CA GLU A 82 -5.36 -10.69 12.85
C GLU A 82 -4.57 -9.45 13.22
N ILE A 83 -5.17 -8.27 13.13
CA ILE A 83 -4.47 -7.01 13.40
C ILE A 83 -4.94 -6.51 14.76
N PRO A 84 -4.01 -6.15 15.68
CA PRO A 84 -4.42 -5.67 17.00
C PRO A 84 -5.16 -4.35 16.94
N VAL A 85 -6.09 -4.17 17.87
CA VAL A 85 -6.77 -2.89 18.05
C VAL A 85 -5.73 -1.83 18.35
N GLY A 86 -5.89 -0.65 17.76
CA GLY A 86 -4.96 0.46 17.91
C GLY A 86 -4.00 0.60 16.76
N THR A 87 -3.89 -0.41 15.91
CA THR A 87 -2.96 -0.39 14.78
C THR A 87 -3.47 0.55 13.68
N GLN A 88 -2.56 1.29 13.07
CA GLN A 88 -2.89 2.11 11.90
C GLN A 88 -2.77 1.25 10.65
N VAL A 89 -3.76 1.37 9.78
CA VAL A 89 -3.83 0.56 8.57
C VAL A 89 -4.24 1.42 7.38
N HIS A 90 -4.00 0.90 6.19
CA HIS A 90 -4.40 1.55 4.95
C HIS A 90 -4.76 0.50 3.92
N ASN A 91 -5.27 0.94 2.78
CA ASN A 91 -5.66 0.05 1.68
C ASN A 91 -6.62 -1.03 2.17
N ILE A 92 -7.74 -0.59 2.70
CA ILE A 92 -8.66 -1.45 3.44
C ILE A 92 -9.77 -1.91 2.51
N GLU A 93 -10.08 -3.21 2.55
CA GLU A 93 -11.20 -3.74 1.78
C GLU A 93 -12.53 -3.36 2.44
N LEU A 94 -13.49 -3.05 1.61
CA LEU A 94 -14.89 -2.90 2.06
C LEU A 94 -15.62 -4.22 2.02
N TYR A 95 -15.30 -5.03 1.03
CA TYR A 95 -15.92 -6.33 0.83
C TYR A 95 -14.81 -7.34 0.63
N PRO A 96 -14.91 -8.52 1.26
CA PRO A 96 -13.85 -9.51 1.12
C PRO A 96 -13.60 -9.87 -0.34
N GLY A 97 -12.34 -9.89 -0.71
CA GLY A 97 -11.93 -10.32 -2.03
C GLY A 97 -11.97 -9.25 -3.11
N LYS A 98 -12.49 -8.08 -2.80
CA LYS A 98 -12.59 -7.04 -3.82
C LYS A 98 -11.38 -6.13 -3.93
N GLY A 99 -10.45 -6.25 -3.01
CA GLY A 99 -9.27 -5.40 -3.01
C GLY A 99 -9.49 -4.14 -2.19
N GLY A 100 -8.41 -3.48 -1.84
CA GLY A 100 -8.47 -2.29 -1.00
C GLY A 100 -9.15 -1.14 -1.71
N GLN A 101 -10.04 -0.47 -1.00
CA GLN A 101 -10.79 0.65 -1.55
C GLN A 101 -10.71 1.89 -0.67
N LEU A 102 -10.42 1.72 0.62
CA LEU A 102 -10.37 2.84 1.55
C LEU A 102 -8.93 3.16 1.89
N VAL A 103 -8.66 4.44 2.13
CA VAL A 103 -7.40 4.93 2.69
C VAL A 103 -6.23 4.54 1.80
N ARG A 104 -6.18 5.18 0.62
CA ARG A 104 -5.12 4.92 -0.35
C ARG A 104 -4.34 6.18 -0.73
N SER A 105 -4.71 7.33 -0.19
CA SER A 105 -4.05 8.59 -0.53
C SER A 105 -2.87 8.87 0.38
N ALA A 106 -1.92 9.63 -0.13
CA ALA A 106 -0.70 9.96 0.61
C ALA A 106 -0.99 10.51 2.00
N GLY A 107 -0.26 10.01 2.97
CA GLY A 107 -0.35 10.51 4.34
C GLY A 107 -1.52 10.00 5.14
N ASN A 108 -2.41 9.23 4.55
CA ASN A 108 -3.63 8.81 5.24
C ASN A 108 -3.45 7.45 5.90
N SER A 109 -4.19 7.28 6.99
CA SER A 109 -4.32 5.98 7.65
C SER A 109 -5.65 5.95 8.36
N ALA A 110 -6.12 4.75 8.65
CA ALA A 110 -7.26 4.53 9.52
C ALA A 110 -6.73 3.81 10.75
N GLN A 111 -7.46 3.92 11.84
CA GLN A 111 -7.08 3.23 13.07
C GLN A 111 -8.12 2.18 13.38
N LEU A 112 -7.67 0.97 13.70
CA LEU A 112 -8.56 -0.09 14.10
C LEU A 112 -8.96 0.16 15.54
N MET A 113 -10.24 0.46 15.77
CA MET A 113 -10.70 0.90 17.07
C MET A 113 -11.29 -0.21 17.91
N ALA A 114 -12.00 -1.15 17.28
CA ALA A 114 -12.67 -2.19 18.03
C ALA A 114 -13.00 -3.36 17.11
N LYS A 115 -13.20 -4.52 17.72
CA LYS A 115 -13.67 -5.71 17.01
C LYS A 115 -14.86 -6.25 17.77
N GLU A 116 -15.98 -6.41 17.07
CA GLU A 116 -17.19 -6.92 17.70
C GLU A 116 -17.87 -7.90 16.78
N GLY A 117 -18.12 -9.10 17.25
CA GLY A 117 -18.75 -10.11 16.44
C GLY A 117 -17.96 -10.38 15.18
N LYS A 118 -18.54 -10.13 14.04
CA LYS A 118 -17.89 -10.36 12.74
C LYS A 118 -17.37 -9.07 12.12
N TYR A 119 -17.35 -7.98 12.86
CA TYR A 119 -17.02 -6.67 12.29
C TYR A 119 -15.91 -5.99 13.04
N ALA A 120 -15.16 -5.18 12.31
CA ALA A 120 -14.17 -4.28 12.86
C ALA A 120 -14.65 -2.85 12.69
N THR A 121 -14.39 -2.01 13.69
CA THR A 121 -14.70 -0.59 13.62
C THR A 121 -13.42 0.15 13.34
N LEU A 122 -13.44 0.97 12.30
CA LEU A 122 -12.30 1.76 11.87
C LEU A 122 -12.61 3.24 12.00
N ARG A 123 -11.62 4.00 12.44
CA ARG A 123 -11.71 5.46 12.39
C ARG A 123 -10.98 5.90 11.13
N LEU A 124 -11.71 6.51 10.21
CA LEU A 124 -11.17 6.95 8.94
C LEU A 124 -10.50 8.32 9.09
N PRO A 125 -9.70 8.74 8.11
CA PRO A 125 -9.05 10.06 8.17
C PRO A 125 -10.01 11.21 8.33
N SER A 126 -11.25 11.07 7.85
CA SER A 126 -12.27 12.10 8.01
C SER A 126 -12.79 12.20 9.42
N GLY A 127 -12.44 11.26 10.28
CA GLY A 127 -12.99 11.17 11.62
C GLY A 127 -14.20 10.28 11.71
N GLU A 128 -14.71 9.85 10.58
CA GLU A 128 -15.88 8.98 10.53
C GLU A 128 -15.53 7.59 11.05
N MET A 129 -16.46 6.97 11.77
CA MET A 129 -16.29 5.59 12.19
C MET A 129 -17.03 4.69 11.22
N ARG A 130 -16.37 3.64 10.78
CA ARG A 130 -16.96 2.74 9.79
C ARG A 130 -16.71 1.30 10.18
N MET A 131 -17.73 0.47 10.00
CA MET A 131 -17.63 -0.95 10.28
C MET A 131 -17.42 -1.72 8.98
N VAL A 132 -16.49 -2.66 9.01
CA VAL A 132 -16.27 -3.57 7.89
C VAL A 132 -16.10 -4.98 8.43
N PRO A 133 -16.36 -6.01 7.61
CA PRO A 133 -16.19 -7.38 8.08
C PRO A 133 -14.76 -7.66 8.51
N LEU A 134 -14.60 -8.47 9.54
CA LEU A 134 -13.27 -8.82 10.05
C LEU A 134 -12.44 -9.61 9.04
N VAL A 135 -13.07 -10.27 8.08
CA VAL A 135 -12.34 -11.00 7.05
C VAL A 135 -11.75 -10.10 5.98
N CYS A 136 -12.15 -8.83 5.95
CA CYS A 136 -11.55 -7.86 5.04
C CYS A 136 -10.10 -7.64 5.40
N ARG A 137 -9.28 -7.41 4.39
CA ARG A 137 -7.84 -7.21 4.59
C ARG A 137 -7.48 -5.76 4.61
N ALA A 138 -6.39 -5.46 5.28
CA ALA A 138 -5.82 -4.13 5.34
C ALA A 138 -4.32 -4.26 5.43
N THR A 139 -3.61 -3.21 5.03
CA THR A 139 -2.16 -3.19 5.11
C THR A 139 -1.74 -2.33 6.29
N VAL A 140 -0.80 -2.83 7.07
CA VAL A 140 -0.33 -2.14 8.27
C VAL A 140 0.48 -0.92 7.88
N GLY A 141 0.20 0.20 8.52
CA GLY A 141 0.98 1.41 8.36
C GLY A 141 0.17 2.58 7.80
N VAL A 142 0.87 3.67 7.58
CA VAL A 142 0.33 4.91 7.03
C VAL A 142 0.79 5.01 5.58
N VAL A 143 -0.08 5.43 4.68
CA VAL A 143 0.33 5.60 3.28
C VAL A 143 1.46 6.62 3.23
N GLY A 144 2.52 6.30 2.49
CA GLY A 144 3.69 7.16 2.44
C GLY A 144 3.45 8.44 1.67
N ASN A 145 4.56 9.21 1.49
CA ASN A 145 4.53 10.50 0.84
C ASN A 145 3.67 11.50 1.62
N VAL A 146 3.84 11.46 2.95
CA VAL A 146 2.99 12.26 3.86
C VAL A 146 3.12 13.76 3.60
N ASP A 147 4.23 14.18 3.02
CA ASP A 147 4.45 15.60 2.75
C ASP A 147 4.06 15.99 1.33
N HIS A 148 3.25 15.19 0.69
CA HIS A 148 2.89 15.43 -0.71
C HIS A 148 2.41 16.85 -0.96
N SER A 149 1.58 17.36 -0.08
CA SER A 149 1.02 18.70 -0.27
C SER A 149 2.03 19.81 -0.03
N LEU A 150 3.13 19.50 0.64
CA LEU A 150 4.14 20.49 0.96
C LEU A 150 5.33 20.49 0.01
N VAL A 151 5.48 19.44 -0.75
CA VAL A 151 6.64 19.28 -1.61
C VAL A 151 6.30 19.73 -3.01
N LYS A 152 7.13 20.60 -3.54
CA LYS A 152 6.99 20.97 -4.93
C LYS A 152 7.93 20.13 -5.73
N ILE A 153 7.41 19.22 -6.47
CA ILE A 153 8.21 18.36 -7.30
C ILE A 153 8.22 18.98 -8.68
N GLY A 154 9.20 19.80 -8.93
CA GLY A 154 9.27 20.48 -10.20
C GLY A 154 9.40 19.53 -11.35
N LYS A 155 9.98 18.38 -11.10
CA LYS A 155 10.17 17.41 -12.16
C LYS A 155 9.76 16.04 -11.69
N ALA A 156 8.50 15.77 -11.83
CA ALA A 156 7.98 14.46 -11.45
C ALA A 156 8.71 13.34 -12.17
N GLY A 157 9.04 13.55 -13.42
CA GLY A 157 9.75 12.55 -14.18
C GLY A 157 11.13 12.24 -13.63
N ARG A 158 11.78 13.24 -13.06
CA ARG A 158 13.10 13.03 -12.49
C ARG A 158 13.04 12.06 -11.31
N LYS A 159 12.09 12.26 -10.43
CA LYS A 159 11.97 11.41 -9.27
C LYS A 159 11.66 9.98 -9.67
N ARG A 160 10.76 9.82 -10.60
CA ARG A 160 10.41 8.53 -11.10
C ARG A 160 11.59 7.85 -11.76
N HIS A 161 12.36 8.63 -12.53
CA HIS A 161 13.53 8.12 -13.21
C HIS A 161 14.55 7.55 -12.24
N MET A 162 14.78 8.24 -11.15
CA MET A 162 15.72 7.76 -10.15
C MET A 162 15.27 6.42 -9.58
N GLY A 163 14.00 6.29 -9.24
CA GLY A 163 13.51 5.04 -8.69
C GLY A 163 13.60 3.90 -9.67
N CYS A 164 13.16 4.15 -10.90
CA CYS A 164 13.13 3.09 -11.88
C CYS A 164 14.51 2.61 -12.28
N LEU A 165 15.42 3.54 -12.46
CA LEU A 165 16.75 3.16 -12.91
C LEU A 165 17.49 2.33 -11.88
N LEU A 166 17.28 2.62 -10.62
CA LEU A 166 18.00 1.92 -9.59
C LEU A 166 17.49 0.50 -9.39
N TYR A 167 16.21 0.27 -9.63
CA TYR A 167 15.62 -0.98 -9.22
C TYR A 167 15.06 -1.84 -10.34
N THR A 168 14.73 -1.25 -11.47
CA THR A 168 14.16 -2.04 -12.57
C THR A 168 15.14 -2.31 -13.66
N SER A 169 16.11 -1.44 -13.83
CA SER A 169 17.04 -1.53 -14.92
C SER A 169 17.77 -2.87 -14.98
N PRO A 170 18.28 -3.40 -13.90
CA PRO A 170 19.00 -4.66 -13.96
C PRO A 170 18.09 -5.87 -14.12
N SER A 171 16.82 -5.70 -13.99
CA SER A 171 15.94 -6.84 -14.09
C SER A 171 15.78 -7.27 -15.52
N PRO A 172 15.99 -8.51 -15.80
CA PRO A 172 15.80 -9.01 -17.15
C PRO A 172 14.35 -9.03 -17.56
#